data_4164860293b3e43ad1c38ce0cc65c20b
#
_entry.id   4164860293b3e43ad1c38ce0cc65c20b
#
_cell.length_a   1.000
_cell.length_b   1.000
_cell.length_c   1.000
_cell.angle_alpha   90.00
_cell.angle_beta   90.00
_cell.angle_gamma   90.00
#
_symmetry.space_group_name_H-M   'P 1'
#
loop_
_entity.id
_entity.type
_entity.pdbx_description
1 polymer ?
#
loop_
_entity_poly.entity_id
_entity_poly.type
_entity_poly.pdbx_seq_one_letter_code
_entity_poly.pdbx_strand_id
1 'polypeptide(L)'
;MRYDRVYNFSAGPAMMPESVLEEIAAEVLNYHGSGMSVMEMSHRSPVFQEILSQAEADLRTLMHIPVNYKVLFIQGGGTVQFAMVPMNLMKNGVACYVETGAWSKKAIAEAKRYGEVKIVASSADKNFSYLPDCSDLDIPDNADYVYICENETINGSKYGLIWAGVQKNVGPAGMSIVIIREDLIREDLPEFVPTYLRYKTHADADSLYNTPNCWSIYCCGKVFQYLLANGGLEAMAQRNEEKAAVLYDFLDRSKFFTAAVRKEDRSLMNVPFFSPSKEQDAEVAASAKAAGFDNLKGHKSVGGLRASIYNAMPKEGVEALVDFLKKYEAEHT
;
A
#
# COMPACT_ATOMS: atom_id res chain seq x y z
N MET A 1 -9.50 5.19 -21.64
CA MET A 1 -9.11 3.79 -21.34
C MET A 1 -9.78 2.87 -22.35
N ARG A 2 -9.16 1.72 -22.66
CA ARG A 2 -9.81 0.67 -23.44
C ARG A 2 -10.88 -0.03 -22.59
N TYR A 3 -11.73 -0.82 -23.21
CA TYR A 3 -12.74 -1.68 -22.54
C TYR A 3 -13.78 -0.91 -21.70
N ASP A 4 -14.10 0.34 -22.02
CA ASP A 4 -15.08 1.19 -21.30
C ASP A 4 -14.88 1.22 -19.76
N ARG A 5 -13.63 1.13 -19.32
CA ARG A 5 -13.30 1.12 -17.88
C ARG A 5 -13.49 2.51 -17.28
N VAL A 6 -14.02 2.53 -16.06
CA VAL A 6 -14.11 3.74 -15.23
C VAL A 6 -12.77 4.08 -14.57
N TYR A 7 -12.55 5.34 -14.23
CA TYR A 7 -11.43 5.75 -13.38
C TYR A 7 -11.75 5.44 -11.93
N ASN A 8 -11.10 4.39 -11.39
CA ASN A 8 -11.31 3.97 -10.01
C ASN A 8 -10.33 4.67 -9.06
N PHE A 9 -10.83 5.59 -8.25
CA PHE A 9 -10.09 6.33 -7.23
C PHE A 9 -10.12 5.67 -5.85
N SER A 10 -10.40 4.38 -5.76
CA SER A 10 -10.45 3.63 -4.50
C SER A 10 -9.09 3.61 -3.78
N ALA A 11 -9.12 3.72 -2.46
CA ALA A 11 -7.93 3.57 -1.61
C ALA A 11 -7.42 2.12 -1.49
N GLY A 12 -8.10 1.19 -2.14
CA GLY A 12 -7.77 -0.23 -2.21
C GLY A 12 -9.02 -1.10 -2.05
N PRO A 13 -9.15 -2.10 -2.94
CA PRO A 13 -8.29 -2.41 -4.07
C PRO A 13 -8.21 -1.28 -5.09
N ALA A 14 -7.00 -1.01 -5.58
CA ALA A 14 -6.73 0.05 -6.54
C ALA A 14 -6.79 -0.45 -7.99
N MET A 15 -6.67 0.48 -8.94
CA MET A 15 -6.46 0.12 -10.34
C MET A 15 -5.19 -0.72 -10.51
N MET A 16 -5.21 -1.61 -11.49
CA MET A 16 -4.02 -2.27 -12.03
C MET A 16 -3.73 -1.73 -13.44
N PRO A 17 -2.46 -1.74 -13.88
CA PRO A 17 -2.11 -1.33 -15.24
C PRO A 17 -2.91 -2.14 -16.26
N GLU A 18 -3.48 -1.47 -17.27
CA GLU A 18 -4.34 -2.12 -18.26
C GLU A 18 -3.59 -3.18 -19.06
N SER A 19 -2.33 -2.90 -19.44
CA SER A 19 -1.47 -3.87 -20.14
C SER A 19 -1.18 -5.13 -19.30
N VAL A 20 -1.04 -4.97 -17.97
CA VAL A 20 -0.87 -6.12 -17.06
C VAL A 20 -2.16 -6.96 -17.01
N LEU A 21 -3.32 -6.32 -16.99
CA LEU A 21 -4.60 -7.04 -17.01
C LEU A 21 -4.83 -7.77 -18.34
N GLU A 22 -4.42 -7.17 -19.48
CA GLU A 22 -4.47 -7.80 -20.81
C GLU A 22 -3.58 -9.05 -20.85
N GLU A 23 -2.37 -8.96 -20.33
CA GLU A 23 -1.44 -10.09 -20.25
C GLU A 23 -2.00 -11.21 -19.36
N ILE A 24 -2.48 -10.86 -18.17
CA ILE A 24 -3.13 -11.81 -17.26
C ILE A 24 -4.34 -12.48 -17.94
N ALA A 25 -5.16 -11.74 -18.65
CA ALA A 25 -6.34 -12.27 -19.35
C ALA A 25 -5.95 -13.28 -20.45
N ALA A 26 -4.85 -13.03 -21.15
CA ALA A 26 -4.34 -13.92 -22.17
C ALA A 26 -3.80 -15.25 -21.59
N GLU A 27 -3.28 -15.23 -20.37
CA GLU A 27 -2.66 -16.37 -19.68
C GLU A 27 -3.61 -17.11 -18.73
N VAL A 28 -4.79 -16.55 -18.43
CA VAL A 28 -5.67 -17.07 -17.35
C VAL A 28 -6.13 -18.50 -17.54
N LEU A 29 -6.32 -18.97 -18.78
CA LEU A 29 -6.74 -20.35 -19.06
C LEU A 29 -5.58 -21.31 -19.27
N ASN A 30 -4.44 -20.82 -19.72
CA ASN A 30 -3.29 -21.67 -20.07
C ASN A 30 -1.99 -20.86 -19.94
N TYR A 31 -1.42 -20.84 -18.74
CA TYR A 31 -0.18 -20.15 -18.47
C TYR A 31 1.00 -20.76 -19.26
N HIS A 32 1.55 -20.02 -20.20
CA HIS A 32 2.73 -20.37 -21.02
C HIS A 32 2.70 -21.81 -21.61
N GLY A 33 1.52 -22.29 -21.96
CA GLY A 33 1.38 -23.64 -22.53
C GLY A 33 1.42 -24.78 -21.52
N SER A 34 1.35 -24.48 -20.21
CA SER A 34 1.34 -25.49 -19.13
C SER A 34 0.06 -26.37 -19.12
N GLY A 35 -0.95 -25.95 -19.89
CA GLY A 35 -2.26 -26.63 -19.94
C GLY A 35 -3.18 -26.29 -18.76
N MET A 36 -2.80 -25.37 -17.87
CA MET A 36 -3.61 -24.98 -16.70
C MET A 36 -3.45 -23.49 -16.35
N SER A 37 -4.43 -22.99 -15.62
CA SER A 37 -4.36 -21.66 -14.99
C SER A 37 -3.40 -21.65 -13.81
N VAL A 38 -2.80 -20.50 -13.52
CA VAL A 38 -2.03 -20.31 -12.27
C VAL A 38 -2.90 -20.56 -11.03
N MET A 39 -4.20 -20.33 -11.11
CA MET A 39 -5.16 -20.61 -10.02
C MET A 39 -5.30 -22.11 -9.67
N GLU A 40 -4.98 -22.99 -10.62
CA GLU A 40 -5.09 -24.45 -10.48
C GLU A 40 -3.74 -25.13 -10.17
N MET A 41 -2.62 -24.38 -10.29
CA MET A 41 -1.28 -24.92 -10.14
C MET A 41 -0.99 -25.34 -8.70
N SER A 42 -0.39 -26.52 -8.55
CA SER A 42 0.27 -26.86 -7.30
C SER A 42 1.42 -25.87 -7.03
N HIS A 43 1.45 -25.29 -5.84
CA HIS A 43 2.56 -24.44 -5.40
C HIS A 43 3.91 -25.18 -5.34
N ARG A 44 3.90 -26.52 -5.41
CA ARG A 44 5.10 -27.38 -5.48
C ARG A 44 5.53 -27.70 -6.90
N SER A 45 4.75 -27.30 -7.91
CA SER A 45 5.14 -27.54 -9.31
C SER A 45 6.34 -26.67 -9.72
N PRO A 46 7.23 -27.16 -10.60
CA PRO A 46 8.33 -26.37 -11.12
C PRO A 46 7.89 -25.03 -11.73
N VAL A 47 6.76 -25.04 -12.44
CA VAL A 47 6.22 -23.82 -13.08
C VAL A 47 5.85 -22.77 -12.05
N PHE A 48 5.21 -23.16 -10.93
CA PHE A 48 4.89 -22.17 -9.88
C PHE A 48 6.14 -21.70 -9.13
N GLN A 49 7.13 -22.58 -8.94
CA GLN A 49 8.42 -22.20 -8.35
C GLN A 49 9.12 -21.13 -9.19
N GLU A 50 9.07 -21.21 -10.51
CA GLU A 50 9.59 -20.19 -11.42
C GLU A 50 8.83 -18.86 -11.25
N ILE A 51 7.49 -18.89 -11.17
CA ILE A 51 6.66 -17.69 -10.95
C ILE A 51 7.07 -16.99 -9.63
N LEU A 52 7.18 -17.75 -8.55
CA LEU A 52 7.57 -17.21 -7.24
C LEU A 52 8.97 -16.63 -7.24
N SER A 53 9.95 -17.39 -7.77
CA SER A 53 11.35 -16.97 -7.83
C SER A 53 11.53 -15.72 -8.68
N GLN A 54 10.83 -15.63 -9.82
CA GLN A 54 10.87 -14.46 -10.67
C GLN A 54 10.25 -13.24 -10.00
N ALA A 55 9.09 -13.39 -9.34
CA ALA A 55 8.44 -12.30 -8.62
C ALA A 55 9.34 -11.75 -7.48
N GLU A 56 10.03 -12.63 -6.75
CA GLU A 56 10.99 -12.21 -5.74
C GLU A 56 12.21 -11.50 -6.35
N ALA A 57 12.78 -12.04 -7.43
CA ALA A 57 13.93 -11.45 -8.10
C ALA A 57 13.63 -10.05 -8.65
N ASP A 58 12.45 -9.89 -9.27
CA ASP A 58 12.00 -8.60 -9.82
C ASP A 58 11.79 -7.57 -8.71
N LEU A 59 11.18 -7.97 -7.58
CA LEU A 59 11.01 -7.09 -6.43
C LEU A 59 12.36 -6.71 -5.81
N ARG A 60 13.29 -7.66 -5.68
CA ARG A 60 14.64 -7.38 -5.19
C ARG A 60 15.36 -6.38 -6.09
N THR A 61 15.22 -6.52 -7.40
CA THR A 61 15.79 -5.59 -8.38
C THR A 61 15.18 -4.20 -8.25
N LEU A 62 13.86 -4.10 -8.20
CA LEU A 62 13.13 -2.82 -8.07
C LEU A 62 13.51 -2.04 -6.82
N MET A 63 13.61 -2.72 -5.68
CA MET A 63 13.81 -2.08 -4.38
C MET A 63 15.26 -2.15 -3.88
N HIS A 64 16.20 -2.70 -4.68
CA HIS A 64 17.60 -2.92 -4.30
C HIS A 64 17.72 -3.65 -2.95
N ILE A 65 16.90 -4.71 -2.75
CA ILE A 65 16.84 -5.43 -1.48
C ILE A 65 18.15 -6.20 -1.25
N PRO A 66 18.88 -5.93 -0.14
CA PRO A 66 20.10 -6.64 0.17
C PRO A 66 19.90 -8.14 0.39
N VAL A 67 20.95 -8.94 0.15
CA VAL A 67 20.89 -10.41 0.25
C VAL A 67 20.59 -10.92 1.67
N ASN A 68 20.90 -10.14 2.71
CA ASN A 68 20.63 -10.45 4.09
C ASN A 68 19.20 -10.11 4.56
N TYR A 69 18.29 -9.88 3.61
CA TYR A 69 16.85 -9.74 3.86
C TYR A 69 16.08 -10.89 3.21
N LYS A 70 15.11 -11.42 3.93
CA LYS A 70 14.09 -12.32 3.36
C LYS A 70 12.93 -11.52 2.79
N VAL A 71 12.41 -11.99 1.65
CA VAL A 71 11.16 -11.50 1.05
C VAL A 71 10.10 -12.58 1.25
N LEU A 72 9.02 -12.23 1.93
CA LEU A 72 7.97 -13.18 2.29
C LEU A 72 6.63 -12.76 1.67
N PHE A 73 5.96 -13.68 1.01
CA PHE A 73 4.61 -13.52 0.47
C PHE A 73 3.61 -14.17 1.42
N ILE A 74 2.91 -13.36 2.22
CA ILE A 74 2.08 -13.84 3.33
C ILE A 74 0.61 -13.55 3.05
N GLN A 75 -0.25 -14.56 3.22
CA GLN A 75 -1.71 -14.40 3.09
C GLN A 75 -2.27 -13.50 4.21
N GLY A 76 -3.45 -12.89 3.97
CA GLY A 76 -4.20 -12.14 4.98
C GLY A 76 -4.12 -10.61 4.84
N GLY A 77 -3.39 -10.07 3.87
CA GLY A 77 -3.25 -8.63 3.63
C GLY A 77 -2.55 -7.89 4.76
N GLY A 78 -2.50 -6.54 4.66
CA GLY A 78 -1.75 -5.71 5.61
C GLY A 78 -2.26 -5.76 7.07
N THR A 79 -3.52 -6.10 7.29
CA THR A 79 -4.08 -6.12 8.66
C THR A 79 -3.46 -7.22 9.53
N VAL A 80 -3.10 -8.37 8.97
CA VAL A 80 -2.46 -9.45 9.73
C VAL A 80 -1.08 -9.03 10.25
N GLN A 81 -0.40 -8.12 9.57
CA GLN A 81 0.92 -7.64 9.98
C GLN A 81 0.87 -6.80 11.26
N PHE A 82 -0.26 -6.18 11.59
CA PHE A 82 -0.41 -5.49 12.88
C PHE A 82 -0.25 -6.44 14.07
N ALA A 83 -0.62 -7.71 13.93
CA ALA A 83 -0.41 -8.75 14.93
C ALA A 83 0.98 -9.43 14.77
N MET A 84 1.37 -9.77 13.53
CA MET A 84 2.61 -10.50 13.29
C MET A 84 3.85 -9.71 13.72
N VAL A 85 3.91 -8.40 13.47
CA VAL A 85 5.05 -7.56 13.85
C VAL A 85 5.32 -7.64 15.37
N PRO A 86 4.38 -7.30 16.26
CA PRO A 86 4.62 -7.41 17.69
C PRO A 86 4.86 -8.86 18.15
N MET A 87 4.13 -9.85 17.63
CA MET A 87 4.37 -11.27 17.98
C MET A 87 5.80 -11.72 17.71
N ASN A 88 6.41 -11.25 16.62
CA ASN A 88 7.72 -11.70 16.18
C ASN A 88 8.87 -10.81 16.69
N LEU A 89 8.64 -9.51 16.92
CA LEU A 89 9.72 -8.58 17.25
C LEU A 89 9.76 -8.17 18.72
N MET A 90 8.64 -8.16 19.46
CA MET A 90 8.64 -7.81 20.89
C MET A 90 9.33 -8.88 21.70
N LYS A 91 10.56 -8.59 22.15
CA LYS A 91 11.38 -9.44 23.01
C LYS A 91 11.38 -8.94 24.45
N ASN A 92 11.59 -7.63 24.63
CA ASN A 92 11.59 -6.95 25.94
C ASN A 92 10.18 -6.47 26.32
N GLY A 93 9.21 -6.62 25.40
CA GLY A 93 7.82 -6.24 25.59
C GLY A 93 7.56 -4.74 25.48
N VAL A 94 8.44 -3.96 24.84
CA VAL A 94 8.30 -2.51 24.66
C VAL A 94 8.45 -2.13 23.19
N ALA A 95 7.48 -1.42 22.64
CA ALA A 95 7.56 -0.90 21.27
C ALA A 95 7.16 0.58 21.20
N CYS A 96 7.82 1.32 20.31
CA CYS A 96 7.57 2.73 20.06
C CYS A 96 6.78 2.92 18.76
N TYR A 97 5.85 3.88 18.77
CA TYR A 97 4.99 4.14 17.62
C TYR A 97 4.91 5.64 17.31
N VAL A 98 4.97 5.96 16.02
CA VAL A 98 4.61 7.28 15.50
C VAL A 98 3.14 7.22 15.06
N GLU A 99 2.29 8.05 15.67
CA GLU A 99 0.86 8.05 15.43
C GLU A 99 0.48 9.12 14.39
N THR A 100 0.20 8.69 13.17
CA THR A 100 -0.05 9.57 12.00
C THR A 100 -1.42 9.39 11.36
N GLY A 101 -2.30 8.53 11.92
CA GLY A 101 -3.62 8.34 11.37
C GLY A 101 -4.34 7.07 11.80
N ALA A 102 -5.36 6.68 11.03
CA ALA A 102 -6.21 5.55 11.36
C ALA A 102 -5.47 4.20 11.35
N TRP A 103 -4.47 4.03 10.49
CA TRP A 103 -3.73 2.77 10.38
C TRP A 103 -2.72 2.62 11.52
N SER A 104 -1.98 3.67 11.87
CA SER A 104 -1.09 3.65 13.03
C SER A 104 -1.89 3.43 14.33
N LYS A 105 -3.08 4.02 14.48
CA LYS A 105 -3.98 3.73 15.62
C LYS A 105 -4.36 2.25 15.72
N LYS A 106 -4.67 1.60 14.61
CA LYS A 106 -4.98 0.17 14.59
C LYS A 106 -3.75 -0.67 14.94
N ALA A 107 -2.58 -0.31 14.42
CA ALA A 107 -1.32 -0.98 14.76
C ALA A 107 -0.99 -0.84 16.26
N ILE A 108 -1.14 0.35 16.82
CA ILE A 108 -0.98 0.63 18.27
C ILE A 108 -1.96 -0.22 19.11
N ALA A 109 -3.24 -0.25 18.71
CA ALA A 109 -4.25 -1.01 19.44
C ALA A 109 -3.99 -2.52 19.44
N GLU A 110 -3.46 -3.05 18.34
CA GLU A 110 -3.10 -4.46 18.26
C GLU A 110 -1.82 -4.76 19.05
N ALA A 111 -0.78 -3.93 18.93
CA ALA A 111 0.49 -4.10 19.64
C ALA A 111 0.34 -4.08 21.16
N LYS A 112 -0.59 -3.29 21.72
CA LYS A 112 -0.91 -3.25 23.17
C LYS A 112 -1.38 -4.59 23.73
N ARG A 113 -1.72 -5.56 22.90
CA ARG A 113 -2.09 -6.91 23.32
C ARG A 113 -0.86 -7.77 23.66
N TYR A 114 0.31 -7.36 23.20
CA TYR A 114 1.56 -8.13 23.29
C TYR A 114 2.58 -7.49 24.23
N GLY A 115 2.44 -6.18 24.53
CA GLY A 115 3.36 -5.48 25.42
C GLY A 115 3.02 -4.00 25.60
N GLU A 116 3.95 -3.26 26.19
CA GLU A 116 3.87 -1.83 26.38
C GLU A 116 4.06 -1.11 25.04
N VAL A 117 3.21 -0.11 24.76
CA VAL A 117 3.36 0.73 23.58
C VAL A 117 3.54 2.18 23.99
N LYS A 118 4.66 2.79 23.60
CA LYS A 118 4.94 4.22 23.76
C LYS A 118 4.69 4.96 22.46
N ILE A 119 3.88 6.02 22.52
CA ILE A 119 3.69 6.93 21.39
C ILE A 119 4.80 7.98 21.49
N VAL A 120 5.78 7.92 20.60
CA VAL A 120 6.96 8.80 20.62
C VAL A 120 6.80 10.06 19.78
N ALA A 121 5.82 10.07 18.86
CA ALA A 121 5.37 11.28 18.16
C ALA A 121 3.93 11.08 17.68
N SER A 122 3.15 12.17 17.58
CA SER A 122 1.75 12.14 17.13
C SER A 122 1.33 13.45 16.48
N SER A 123 0.48 13.38 15.46
CA SER A 123 -0.21 14.53 14.87
C SER A 123 -1.72 14.52 15.11
N ALA A 124 -2.16 13.82 16.15
CA ALA A 124 -3.58 13.71 16.53
C ALA A 124 -4.19 15.05 16.98
N ASP A 125 -3.39 15.98 17.49
CA ASP A 125 -3.78 17.34 17.92
C ASP A 125 -4.46 18.16 16.82
N LYS A 126 -4.03 17.95 15.55
CA LYS A 126 -4.61 18.57 14.35
C LYS A 126 -5.25 17.57 13.41
N ASN A 127 -5.84 16.52 13.95
CA ASN A 127 -6.56 15.50 13.20
C ASN A 127 -5.75 14.91 12.04
N PHE A 128 -4.42 14.70 12.26
CA PHE A 128 -3.50 14.11 11.29
C PHE A 128 -3.36 14.89 9.96
N SER A 129 -3.44 16.21 10.02
CA SER A 129 -3.27 17.07 8.85
C SER A 129 -1.81 17.45 8.56
N TYR A 130 -0.87 16.93 9.36
CA TYR A 130 0.58 17.12 9.19
C TYR A 130 1.36 15.87 9.64
N LEU A 131 2.64 15.79 9.26
CA LEU A 131 3.57 14.80 9.80
C LEU A 131 4.26 15.35 11.06
N PRO A 132 4.33 14.59 12.17
CA PRO A 132 5.04 15.03 13.36
C PRO A 132 6.55 15.04 13.09
N ASP A 133 7.27 15.94 13.77
CA ASP A 133 8.74 15.91 13.75
C ASP A 133 9.25 14.64 14.43
N CYS A 134 10.11 13.91 13.74
CA CYS A 134 10.72 12.66 14.21
C CYS A 134 12.26 12.77 14.30
N SER A 135 12.82 13.99 14.28
CA SER A 135 14.27 14.22 14.32
C SER A 135 14.89 13.90 15.69
N ASP A 136 14.11 14.04 16.78
CA ASP A 136 14.54 13.78 18.16
C ASP A 136 13.44 13.04 18.92
N LEU A 137 13.41 11.72 18.76
CA LEU A 137 12.42 10.85 19.41
C LEU A 137 12.97 10.31 20.74
N ASP A 138 12.20 10.44 21.82
CA ASP A 138 12.48 9.83 23.12
C ASP A 138 12.22 8.31 23.07
N ILE A 139 13.21 7.56 22.57
CA ILE A 139 13.15 6.10 22.43
C ILE A 139 13.88 5.47 23.61
N PRO A 140 13.20 4.67 24.46
CA PRO A 140 13.88 4.00 25.58
C PRO A 140 14.83 2.89 25.10
N ASP A 141 15.91 2.68 25.82
CA ASP A 141 16.97 1.71 25.50
C ASP A 141 16.46 0.26 25.37
N ASN A 142 15.34 -0.06 26.05
CA ASN A 142 14.73 -1.39 26.00
C ASN A 142 13.63 -1.51 24.92
N ALA A 143 13.46 -0.54 24.04
CA ALA A 143 12.51 -0.64 22.95
C ALA A 143 12.94 -1.71 21.94
N ASP A 144 12.01 -2.60 21.60
CA ASP A 144 12.25 -3.68 20.63
C ASP A 144 12.22 -3.16 19.18
N TYR A 145 11.40 -2.15 18.89
CA TYR A 145 11.32 -1.51 17.58
C TYR A 145 10.61 -0.14 17.65
N VAL A 146 10.80 0.64 16.59
CA VAL A 146 9.99 1.83 16.28
C VAL A 146 9.14 1.53 15.07
N TYR A 147 7.84 1.78 15.16
CA TYR A 147 6.88 1.61 14.07
C TYR A 147 6.48 2.95 13.48
N ILE A 148 6.54 3.04 12.15
CA ILE A 148 5.99 4.14 11.38
C ILE A 148 5.00 3.60 10.35
N CYS A 149 3.95 4.38 10.04
CA CYS A 149 3.04 4.09 8.94
C CYS A 149 3.38 5.02 7.78
N GLU A 150 4.16 4.52 6.85
CA GLU A 150 4.67 5.26 5.71
C GLU A 150 3.76 5.06 4.50
N ASN A 151 3.43 6.14 3.79
CA ASN A 151 2.72 6.07 2.52
C ASN A 151 3.69 6.09 1.33
N GLU A 152 4.98 6.45 1.56
CA GLU A 152 6.01 6.62 0.54
C GLU A 152 7.26 5.76 0.82
N THR A 153 7.71 4.98 -0.17
CA THR A 153 8.82 4.03 -0.07
C THR A 153 10.09 4.47 -0.81
N ILE A 154 10.29 5.76 -1.08
CA ILE A 154 11.25 6.20 -2.10
C ILE A 154 12.67 6.43 -1.59
N ASN A 155 12.90 6.67 -0.31
CA ASN A 155 14.25 6.96 0.18
C ASN A 155 14.81 5.79 0.99
N GLY A 156 15.77 5.04 0.43
CA GLY A 156 16.53 3.90 0.93
C GLY A 156 16.93 3.89 2.41
N SER A 157 16.01 4.12 3.30
CA SER A 157 16.17 4.02 4.74
C SER A 157 16.42 2.56 5.11
N LYS A 158 17.36 2.31 6.00
CA LYS A 158 17.74 0.97 6.46
C LYS A 158 16.72 0.45 7.47
N TYR A 159 15.51 0.13 7.03
CA TYR A 159 14.51 -0.51 7.88
C TYR A 159 14.89 -1.95 8.16
N GLY A 160 14.71 -2.42 9.39
CA GLY A 160 14.86 -3.82 9.75
C GLY A 160 13.74 -4.69 9.17
N LEU A 161 12.53 -4.12 9.08
CA LEU A 161 11.36 -4.76 8.50
C LEU A 161 10.50 -3.73 7.78
N ILE A 162 10.08 -4.09 6.54
CA ILE A 162 9.09 -3.36 5.75
C ILE A 162 7.98 -4.34 5.40
N TRP A 163 6.72 -3.90 5.46
CA TRP A 163 5.61 -4.69 4.96
C TRP A 163 4.53 -3.84 4.30
N ALA A 164 3.84 -4.43 3.34
CA ALA A 164 2.74 -3.77 2.64
C ALA A 164 1.66 -4.77 2.22
N GLY A 165 0.38 -4.37 2.37
CA GLY A 165 -0.72 -5.04 1.69
C GLY A 165 -0.67 -4.72 0.19
N VAL A 166 -0.70 -5.72 -0.67
CA VAL A 166 -0.42 -5.57 -2.11
C VAL A 166 -1.50 -4.83 -2.90
N GLN A 167 -2.72 -4.75 -2.39
CA GLN A 167 -3.93 -4.24 -3.08
C GLN A 167 -3.91 -2.76 -3.52
N LYS A 168 -2.83 -2.05 -3.27
CA LYS A 168 -2.67 -0.62 -3.65
C LYS A 168 -1.88 -0.47 -4.95
N ASN A 169 -0.57 -0.71 -4.89
CA ASN A 169 0.35 -0.46 -6.02
C ASN A 169 0.86 -1.72 -6.72
N VAL A 170 0.66 -2.92 -6.16
CA VAL A 170 1.40 -4.11 -6.62
C VAL A 170 0.54 -5.30 -7.00
N GLY A 171 -0.76 -5.34 -6.70
CA GLY A 171 -1.58 -6.49 -7.11
C GLY A 171 -2.99 -6.52 -6.49
N PRO A 172 -3.68 -7.67 -6.56
CA PRO A 172 -5.01 -7.85 -5.99
C PRO A 172 -4.97 -7.98 -4.47
N ALA A 173 -6.14 -7.78 -3.81
CA ALA A 173 -6.28 -7.96 -2.36
C ALA A 173 -6.01 -9.41 -1.92
N GLY A 174 -5.67 -9.59 -0.63
CA GLY A 174 -5.57 -10.90 0.02
C GLY A 174 -4.16 -11.36 0.39
N MET A 175 -3.14 -10.54 0.12
CA MET A 175 -1.75 -10.85 0.44
C MET A 175 -1.02 -9.62 0.98
N SER A 176 0.01 -9.85 1.78
CA SER A 176 1.05 -8.87 2.12
C SER A 176 2.42 -9.37 1.69
N ILE A 177 3.30 -8.43 1.36
CA ILE A 177 4.73 -8.66 1.18
C ILE A 177 5.42 -8.17 2.43
N VAL A 178 6.34 -8.96 2.97
CA VAL A 178 7.18 -8.62 4.11
C VAL A 178 8.64 -8.75 3.68
N ILE A 179 9.41 -7.69 3.87
CA ILE A 179 10.86 -7.66 3.65
C ILE A 179 11.48 -7.50 5.03
N ILE A 180 12.16 -8.53 5.51
CA ILE A 180 12.68 -8.58 6.88
C ILE A 180 14.15 -8.96 6.88
N ARG A 181 14.96 -8.25 7.66
CA ARG A 181 16.36 -8.57 7.85
C ARG A 181 16.50 -9.88 8.62
N GLU A 182 17.41 -10.76 8.19
CA GLU A 182 17.50 -12.14 8.70
C GLU A 182 17.77 -12.21 10.20
N ASP A 183 18.57 -11.29 10.77
CA ASP A 183 18.86 -11.24 12.20
C ASP A 183 17.65 -10.88 13.08
N LEU A 184 16.56 -10.39 12.49
CA LEU A 184 15.30 -10.12 13.19
C LEU A 184 14.32 -11.31 13.17
N ILE A 185 14.65 -12.37 12.44
CA ILE A 185 13.83 -13.60 12.37
C ILE A 185 14.16 -14.47 13.58
N ARG A 186 13.32 -14.39 14.60
CA ARG A 186 13.52 -15.06 15.88
C ARG A 186 13.07 -16.51 15.86
N GLU A 187 13.82 -17.38 16.57
CA GLU A 187 13.44 -18.77 16.88
C GLU A 187 12.75 -18.88 18.24
N ASP A 188 13.15 -18.02 19.19
CA ASP A 188 12.74 -18.01 20.60
C ASP A 188 11.40 -17.29 20.83
N LEU A 189 10.41 -17.53 19.98
CA LEU A 189 9.10 -16.92 20.14
C LEU A 189 8.28 -17.60 21.23
N PRO A 190 7.41 -16.85 21.95
CA PRO A 190 6.49 -17.44 22.92
C PRO A 190 5.65 -18.56 22.32
N GLU A 191 5.35 -19.59 23.13
CA GLU A 191 4.63 -20.78 22.67
C GLU A 191 3.22 -20.47 22.13
N PHE A 192 2.58 -19.43 22.68
CA PHE A 192 1.25 -19.00 22.22
C PHE A 192 1.24 -18.42 20.79
N VAL A 193 2.41 -18.08 20.19
CA VAL A 193 2.46 -17.56 18.82
C VAL A 193 2.20 -18.71 17.85
N PRO A 194 1.08 -18.67 17.09
CA PRO A 194 0.73 -19.73 16.15
C PRO A 194 1.84 -19.92 15.10
N THR A 195 2.11 -21.18 14.73
CA THR A 195 3.15 -21.52 13.74
C THR A 195 3.04 -20.70 12.46
N TYR A 196 1.83 -20.53 11.93
CA TYR A 196 1.60 -19.76 10.70
C TYR A 196 1.93 -18.27 10.83
N LEU A 197 1.87 -17.69 12.04
CA LEU A 197 2.15 -16.27 12.28
C LEU A 197 3.61 -15.98 12.63
N ARG A 198 4.49 -16.99 12.57
CA ARG A 198 5.94 -16.85 12.78
C ARG A 198 6.63 -16.52 11.46
N TYR A 199 7.40 -15.43 11.40
CA TYR A 199 8.20 -15.10 10.21
C TYR A 199 9.21 -16.22 9.89
N LYS A 200 9.77 -16.86 10.89
CA LYS A 200 10.68 -18.02 10.73
C LYS A 200 10.04 -19.14 9.89
N THR A 201 8.77 -19.48 10.18
CA THR A 201 8.03 -20.50 9.43
C THR A 201 7.95 -20.21 7.94
N HIS A 202 7.71 -18.94 7.59
CA HIS A 202 7.65 -18.52 6.20
C HIS A 202 9.03 -18.40 5.56
N ALA A 203 10.04 -17.95 6.32
CA ALA A 203 11.41 -17.81 5.84
C ALA A 203 12.07 -19.15 5.53
N ASP A 204 11.87 -20.16 6.40
CA ASP A 204 12.43 -21.50 6.22
C ASP A 204 11.78 -22.28 5.07
N ALA A 205 10.59 -21.86 4.65
CA ALA A 205 9.82 -22.52 3.60
C ALA A 205 9.68 -21.64 2.33
N ASP A 206 10.46 -20.56 2.19
CA ASP A 206 10.39 -19.62 1.08
C ASP A 206 8.94 -19.23 0.71
N SER A 207 8.16 -18.86 1.75
CA SER A 207 6.72 -18.52 1.68
C SER A 207 5.78 -19.70 1.35
N LEU A 208 6.28 -20.91 1.24
CA LEU A 208 5.54 -22.11 0.81
C LEU A 208 5.26 -23.10 1.95
N TYR A 209 5.21 -22.63 3.20
CA TYR A 209 4.83 -23.46 4.34
C TYR A 209 3.49 -24.17 4.15
N ASN A 210 2.53 -23.48 3.58
CA ASN A 210 1.25 -24.03 3.08
C ASN A 210 1.01 -23.50 1.65
N THR A 211 -0.09 -23.90 1.03
CA THR A 211 -0.47 -23.34 -0.29
C THR A 211 -0.66 -21.83 -0.18
N PRO A 212 0.19 -21.03 -0.84
CA PRO A 212 0.12 -19.57 -0.77
C PRO A 212 -1.04 -19.05 -1.65
N ASN A 213 -1.24 -17.74 -1.66
CA ASN A 213 -2.09 -17.10 -2.66
C ASN A 213 -1.34 -17.02 -4.01
N CYS A 214 -1.28 -18.18 -4.72
CA CYS A 214 -0.55 -18.32 -6.00
C CYS A 214 -0.95 -17.23 -7.01
N TRP A 215 -2.24 -16.96 -7.11
CA TRP A 215 -2.77 -15.94 -8.02
C TRP A 215 -2.26 -14.53 -7.70
N SER A 216 -2.26 -14.14 -6.43
CA SER A 216 -1.74 -12.82 -6.04
C SER A 216 -0.24 -12.70 -6.27
N ILE A 217 0.54 -13.76 -6.01
CA ILE A 217 1.99 -13.78 -6.28
C ILE A 217 2.24 -13.57 -7.78
N TYR A 218 1.56 -14.31 -8.63
CA TYR A 218 1.63 -14.18 -10.09
C TYR A 218 1.28 -12.76 -10.54
N CYS A 219 0.14 -12.21 -10.09
CA CYS A 219 -0.26 -10.86 -10.45
C CYS A 219 0.75 -9.80 -10.00
N CYS A 220 1.32 -9.95 -8.79
CA CYS A 220 2.37 -9.05 -8.30
C CYS A 220 3.63 -9.14 -9.19
N GLY A 221 4.05 -10.36 -9.57
CA GLY A 221 5.16 -10.56 -10.50
C GLY A 221 4.96 -9.82 -11.82
N LYS A 222 3.77 -9.90 -12.43
CA LYS A 222 3.43 -9.15 -13.64
C LYS A 222 3.51 -7.62 -13.44
N VAL A 223 3.08 -7.12 -12.29
CA VAL A 223 3.21 -5.68 -11.96
C VAL A 223 4.68 -5.30 -11.77
N PHE A 224 5.50 -6.15 -11.15
CA PHE A 224 6.95 -5.87 -11.01
C PHE A 224 7.64 -5.82 -12.36
N GLN A 225 7.36 -6.76 -13.26
CA GLN A 225 7.86 -6.76 -14.63
C GLN A 225 7.43 -5.50 -15.39
N TYR A 226 6.17 -5.10 -15.25
CA TYR A 226 5.68 -3.84 -15.81
C TYR A 226 6.47 -2.63 -15.30
N LEU A 227 6.74 -2.55 -14.00
CA LEU A 227 7.50 -1.45 -13.41
C LEU A 227 8.94 -1.42 -13.94
N LEU A 228 9.62 -2.58 -13.98
CA LEU A 228 10.97 -2.70 -14.54
C LEU A 228 11.03 -2.27 -16.01
N ALA A 229 10.10 -2.74 -16.82
CA ALA A 229 10.02 -2.41 -18.24
C ALA A 229 9.72 -0.92 -18.50
N ASN A 230 9.16 -0.21 -17.52
CA ASN A 230 8.79 1.19 -17.61
C ASN A 230 9.73 2.15 -16.85
N GLY A 231 10.97 1.73 -16.60
CA GLY A 231 12.02 2.58 -16.02
C GLY A 231 12.13 2.51 -14.50
N GLY A 232 11.54 1.48 -13.87
CA GLY A 232 11.69 1.23 -12.43
C GLY A 232 10.96 2.21 -11.53
N LEU A 233 11.42 2.28 -10.27
CA LEU A 233 10.78 3.11 -9.25
C LEU A 233 11.03 4.59 -9.49
N GLU A 234 12.19 5.00 -10.00
CA GLU A 234 12.52 6.39 -10.29
C GLU A 234 11.58 7.01 -11.33
N ALA A 235 11.36 6.30 -12.45
CA ALA A 235 10.44 6.75 -13.47
C ALA A 235 8.99 6.76 -12.97
N MET A 236 8.63 5.82 -12.09
CA MET A 236 7.30 5.80 -11.48
C MET A 236 7.13 6.94 -10.47
N ALA A 237 8.15 7.27 -9.68
CA ALA A 237 8.15 8.42 -8.77
C ALA A 237 7.89 9.72 -9.53
N GLN A 238 8.63 9.97 -10.62
CA GLN A 238 8.43 11.16 -11.45
C GLN A 238 6.99 11.24 -12.00
N ARG A 239 6.47 10.12 -12.53
CA ARG A 239 5.06 10.08 -13.01
C ARG A 239 4.06 10.37 -11.90
N ASN A 240 4.31 9.89 -10.68
CA ASN A 240 3.43 10.14 -9.54
C ASN A 240 3.50 11.61 -9.08
N GLU A 241 4.68 12.24 -9.09
CA GLU A 241 4.85 13.66 -8.82
C GLU A 241 4.08 14.51 -9.84
N GLU A 242 4.29 14.28 -11.14
CA GLU A 242 3.59 14.98 -12.20
C GLU A 242 2.06 14.83 -12.09
N LYS A 243 1.59 13.63 -11.81
CA LYS A 243 0.19 13.30 -11.65
C LYS A 243 -0.43 13.96 -10.42
N ALA A 244 0.26 13.92 -9.29
CA ALA A 244 -0.19 14.57 -8.06
C ALA A 244 -0.22 16.08 -8.19
N ALA A 245 0.77 16.68 -8.87
CA ALA A 245 0.82 18.10 -9.13
C ALA A 245 -0.42 18.61 -9.87
N VAL A 246 -0.92 17.87 -10.88
CA VAL A 246 -2.15 18.23 -11.61
C VAL A 246 -3.33 18.48 -10.66
N LEU A 247 -3.55 17.59 -9.71
CA LEU A 247 -4.68 17.71 -8.77
C LEU A 247 -4.41 18.75 -7.69
N TYR A 248 -3.20 18.76 -7.10
CA TYR A 248 -2.87 19.71 -6.03
C TYR A 248 -2.80 21.16 -6.53
N ASP A 249 -2.29 21.41 -7.74
CA ASP A 249 -2.27 22.72 -8.35
C ASP A 249 -3.69 23.28 -8.59
N PHE A 250 -4.65 22.41 -8.90
CA PHE A 250 -6.05 22.79 -8.97
C PHE A 250 -6.59 23.12 -7.57
N LEU A 251 -6.40 22.23 -6.59
CA LEU A 251 -6.90 22.41 -5.22
C LEU A 251 -6.35 23.70 -4.56
N ASP A 252 -5.09 24.03 -4.83
CA ASP A 252 -4.45 25.23 -4.28
C ASP A 252 -5.00 26.55 -4.86
N ARG A 253 -5.70 26.50 -6.02
CA ARG A 253 -6.31 27.65 -6.68
C ARG A 253 -7.82 27.70 -6.55
N SER A 254 -8.43 26.56 -6.22
CA SER A 254 -9.89 26.44 -6.09
C SER A 254 -10.41 27.33 -4.95
N LYS A 255 -11.58 27.92 -5.18
CA LYS A 255 -12.32 28.67 -4.16
C LYS A 255 -13.41 27.81 -3.51
N PHE A 256 -13.65 26.65 -4.08
CA PHE A 256 -14.67 25.71 -3.63
C PHE A 256 -14.07 24.48 -2.93
N PHE A 257 -12.98 23.93 -3.46
CA PHE A 257 -12.33 22.74 -2.89
C PHE A 257 -11.09 23.12 -2.08
N THR A 258 -10.89 22.42 -0.95
CA THR A 258 -9.73 22.66 -0.05
C THR A 258 -9.00 21.35 0.23
N ALA A 259 -7.69 21.30 0.02
CA ALA A 259 -6.85 20.16 0.39
C ALA A 259 -6.84 19.97 1.92
N ALA A 260 -6.93 18.70 2.38
CA ALA A 260 -7.02 18.37 3.80
C ALA A 260 -5.68 18.41 4.53
N VAL A 261 -4.55 18.31 3.80
CA VAL A 261 -3.20 18.17 4.34
C VAL A 261 -2.37 19.38 3.94
N ARG A 262 -1.52 19.88 4.86
CA ARG A 262 -0.60 20.98 4.57
C ARG A 262 0.37 20.60 3.46
N LYS A 263 0.81 21.59 2.68
CA LYS A 263 1.48 21.40 1.38
C LYS A 263 2.73 20.53 1.47
N GLU A 264 3.54 20.72 2.48
CA GLU A 264 4.81 20.01 2.69
C GLU A 264 4.65 18.53 3.08
N ASP A 265 3.46 18.13 3.53
CA ASP A 265 3.19 16.77 4.02
C ASP A 265 2.25 15.97 3.10
N ARG A 266 1.97 16.48 1.90
CA ARG A 266 1.02 15.88 0.97
C ARG A 266 1.50 14.55 0.41
N SER A 267 0.61 13.55 0.45
CA SER A 267 0.84 12.25 -0.20
C SER A 267 0.71 12.37 -1.71
N LEU A 268 1.60 11.72 -2.45
CA LEU A 268 1.50 11.57 -3.92
C LEU A 268 0.47 10.50 -4.33
N MET A 269 -0.01 9.70 -3.36
CA MET A 269 -0.87 8.54 -3.62
C MET A 269 -2.33 8.76 -3.23
N ASN A 270 -2.58 9.50 -2.15
CA ASN A 270 -3.92 9.73 -1.63
C ASN A 270 -4.12 11.23 -1.39
N VAL A 271 -5.02 11.81 -2.15
CA VAL A 271 -5.32 13.25 -2.10
C VAL A 271 -6.69 13.44 -1.43
N PRO A 272 -6.74 13.66 -0.09
CA PRO A 272 -7.97 14.01 0.58
C PRO A 272 -8.25 15.51 0.43
N PHE A 273 -9.52 15.87 0.20
CA PHE A 273 -9.98 17.24 0.05
C PHE A 273 -11.44 17.38 0.45
N PHE A 274 -11.90 18.60 0.65
CA PHE A 274 -13.26 18.93 1.09
C PHE A 274 -13.89 19.94 0.14
N SER A 275 -15.21 19.84 -0.04
CA SER A 275 -16.07 20.91 -0.51
C SER A 275 -16.56 21.75 0.71
N PRO A 276 -17.32 22.85 0.54
CA PRO A 276 -17.73 23.69 1.65
C PRO A 276 -18.62 23.00 2.70
N SER A 277 -19.33 21.92 2.34
CA SER A 277 -20.17 21.19 3.28
C SER A 277 -20.17 19.69 3.02
N LYS A 278 -20.58 18.90 4.04
CA LYS A 278 -20.72 17.44 3.93
C LYS A 278 -21.77 17.00 2.91
N GLU A 279 -22.81 17.79 2.74
CA GLU A 279 -23.86 17.58 1.76
C GLU A 279 -23.30 17.72 0.35
N GLN A 280 -22.48 18.77 0.11
CA GLN A 280 -21.79 18.99 -1.14
C GLN A 280 -20.71 17.91 -1.42
N ASP A 281 -19.98 17.45 -0.40
CA ASP A 281 -19.07 16.29 -0.55
C ASP A 281 -19.81 15.07 -1.12
N ALA A 282 -21.01 14.79 -0.59
CA ALA A 282 -21.82 13.67 -1.05
C ALA A 282 -22.36 13.86 -2.47
N GLU A 283 -22.76 15.09 -2.81
CA GLU A 283 -23.23 15.45 -4.15
C GLU A 283 -22.12 15.36 -5.19
N VAL A 284 -20.93 15.92 -4.90
CA VAL A 284 -19.73 15.80 -5.76
C VAL A 284 -19.40 14.34 -6.00
N ALA A 285 -19.38 13.51 -4.95
CA ALA A 285 -19.05 12.10 -5.09
C ALA A 285 -20.07 11.34 -5.96
N ALA A 286 -21.36 11.65 -5.84
CA ALA A 286 -22.43 11.06 -6.65
C ALA A 286 -22.35 11.50 -8.12
N SER A 287 -22.17 12.80 -8.37
CA SER A 287 -22.03 13.38 -9.71
C SER A 287 -20.77 12.86 -10.42
N ALA A 288 -19.65 12.78 -9.69
CA ALA A 288 -18.41 12.21 -10.20
C ALA A 288 -18.57 10.75 -10.61
N LYS A 289 -19.26 9.95 -9.78
CA LYS A 289 -19.55 8.55 -10.12
C LYS A 289 -20.38 8.42 -11.40
N ALA A 290 -21.38 9.26 -11.57
CA ALA A 290 -22.20 9.31 -12.80
C ALA A 290 -21.37 9.71 -14.03
N ALA A 291 -20.29 10.48 -13.83
CA ALA A 291 -19.35 10.89 -14.87
C ALA A 291 -18.19 9.88 -15.11
N GLY A 292 -18.20 8.70 -14.45
CA GLY A 292 -17.17 7.66 -14.64
C GLY A 292 -15.98 7.75 -13.70
N PHE A 293 -16.06 8.55 -12.63
CA PHE A 293 -15.04 8.66 -11.57
C PHE A 293 -15.55 7.96 -10.31
N ASP A 294 -15.18 6.69 -10.13
CA ASP A 294 -15.70 5.89 -9.00
C ASP A 294 -14.84 6.04 -7.74
N ASN A 295 -15.48 5.86 -6.57
CA ASN A 295 -14.84 5.81 -5.25
C ASN A 295 -14.15 7.10 -4.76
N LEU A 296 -14.64 8.29 -5.13
CA LEU A 296 -14.12 9.58 -4.63
C LEU A 296 -14.56 9.90 -3.20
N LYS A 297 -15.57 9.22 -2.63
CA LYS A 297 -16.02 9.48 -1.28
C LYS A 297 -14.89 9.23 -0.26
N GLY A 298 -14.64 10.20 0.62
CA GLY A 298 -13.65 10.11 1.67
C GLY A 298 -13.95 9.01 2.70
N HIS A 299 -12.95 8.68 3.53
CA HIS A 299 -13.13 7.66 4.55
C HIS A 299 -14.16 8.12 5.59
N LYS A 300 -15.04 7.20 6.05
CA LYS A 300 -16.13 7.49 6.98
C LYS A 300 -15.72 8.18 8.31
N SER A 301 -14.47 8.00 8.73
CA SER A 301 -13.92 8.62 9.95
C SER A 301 -13.44 10.05 9.75
N VAL A 302 -13.19 10.48 8.52
CA VAL A 302 -12.67 11.82 8.16
C VAL A 302 -13.72 12.64 7.41
N GLY A 303 -14.50 12.00 6.55
CA GLY A 303 -15.44 12.66 5.64
C GLY A 303 -14.73 13.16 4.38
N GLY A 304 -15.33 14.15 3.73
CA GLY A 304 -14.77 14.76 2.55
C GLY A 304 -14.75 13.86 1.32
N LEU A 305 -13.84 14.17 0.45
CA LEU A 305 -13.52 13.47 -0.79
C LEU A 305 -12.08 12.94 -0.72
N ARG A 306 -11.76 11.90 -1.48
CA ARG A 306 -10.40 11.39 -1.59
C ARG A 306 -10.17 10.79 -2.96
N ALA A 307 -9.24 11.37 -3.72
CA ALA A 307 -8.73 10.77 -4.93
C ALA A 307 -7.49 9.92 -4.59
N SER A 308 -7.60 8.60 -4.73
CA SER A 308 -6.45 7.70 -4.62
C SER A 308 -5.88 7.46 -6.00
N ILE A 309 -4.72 8.08 -6.27
CA ILE A 309 -4.08 8.16 -7.59
C ILE A 309 -2.83 7.28 -7.65
N TYR A 310 -2.95 6.04 -7.21
CA TYR A 310 -1.85 5.06 -7.18
C TYR A 310 -1.15 4.90 -8.54
N ASN A 311 -0.07 4.13 -8.57
CA ASN A 311 0.82 3.98 -9.74
C ASN A 311 0.07 3.73 -11.06
N ALA A 312 -0.95 2.88 -11.05
CA ALA A 312 -1.70 2.50 -12.26
C ALA A 312 -2.78 3.50 -12.71
N MET A 313 -3.10 4.53 -11.90
CA MET A 313 -3.97 5.61 -12.34
C MET A 313 -3.24 6.42 -13.42
N PRO A 314 -3.74 6.49 -14.66
CA PRO A 314 -3.10 7.28 -15.71
C PRO A 314 -3.26 8.78 -15.44
N LYS A 315 -2.31 9.59 -15.95
CA LYS A 315 -2.34 11.06 -15.79
C LYS A 315 -3.61 11.66 -16.36
N GLU A 316 -4.05 11.17 -17.50
CA GLU A 316 -5.29 11.56 -18.17
C GLU A 316 -6.53 11.35 -17.29
N GLY A 317 -6.52 10.34 -16.41
CA GLY A 317 -7.60 10.13 -15.46
C GLY A 317 -7.65 11.19 -14.37
N VAL A 318 -6.49 11.69 -13.93
CA VAL A 318 -6.41 12.79 -12.98
C VAL A 318 -6.76 14.12 -13.64
N GLU A 319 -6.31 14.36 -14.88
CA GLU A 319 -6.66 15.53 -15.67
C GLU A 319 -8.17 15.59 -15.91
N ALA A 320 -8.79 14.49 -16.31
CA ALA A 320 -10.23 14.40 -16.50
C ALA A 320 -11.02 14.66 -15.20
N LEU A 321 -10.52 14.15 -14.05
CA LEU A 321 -11.10 14.47 -12.75
C LEU A 321 -11.01 15.98 -12.45
N VAL A 322 -9.86 16.60 -12.68
CA VAL A 322 -9.67 18.04 -12.44
C VAL A 322 -10.61 18.86 -13.33
N ASP A 323 -10.81 18.49 -14.59
CA ASP A 323 -11.72 19.19 -15.49
C ASP A 323 -13.18 19.02 -15.05
N PHE A 324 -13.57 17.85 -14.55
CA PHE A 324 -14.86 17.64 -13.90
C PHE A 324 -15.05 18.56 -12.69
N LEU A 325 -14.04 18.60 -11.78
CA LEU A 325 -14.12 19.42 -10.58
C LEU A 325 -14.17 20.93 -10.88
N LYS A 326 -13.41 21.42 -11.89
CA LYS A 326 -13.50 22.81 -12.36
C LYS A 326 -14.90 23.16 -12.87
N LYS A 327 -15.50 22.25 -13.65
CA LYS A 327 -16.86 22.46 -14.16
C LYS A 327 -17.86 22.49 -13.00
N TYR A 328 -17.74 21.56 -12.07
CA TYR A 328 -18.59 21.52 -10.87
C TYR A 328 -18.48 22.82 -10.05
N GLU A 329 -17.25 23.29 -9.80
CA GLU A 329 -16.98 24.56 -9.11
C GLU A 329 -17.68 25.74 -9.81
N ALA A 330 -17.54 25.85 -11.15
CA ALA A 330 -18.13 26.94 -11.91
C ALA A 330 -19.67 26.95 -11.92
N GLU A 331 -20.29 25.79 -11.72
CA GLU A 331 -21.76 25.66 -11.64
C GLU A 331 -22.32 25.95 -10.24
N HIS A 332 -21.44 25.98 -9.18
CA HIS A 332 -21.84 26.07 -7.78
C HIS A 332 -21.19 27.25 -7.01
N THR A 333 -20.42 28.09 -7.68
CA THR A 333 -19.88 29.37 -7.17
C THR A 333 -20.43 30.55 -7.95
#